data_9d28897d6b325ef7b946b945b4731787
#
_entry.id   9d28897d6b325ef7b946b945b4731787
#
_cell.length_a   1.000
_cell.length_b   1.000
_cell.length_c   1.000
_cell.angle_alpha   90.00
_cell.angle_beta   90.00
_cell.angle_gamma   90.00
#
_symmetry.space_group_name_H-M   'P 1'
#
loop_
_entity.id
_entity.type
_entity.pdbx_description
1 polymer ?
#
loop_
_entity_poly.entity_id
_entity_poly.type
_entity_poly.pdbx_seq_one_letter_code
_entity_poly.pdbx_strand_id
1 'polypeptide(L)'
;MAGIVLEKGKTIYSYGQPMTALHLITNGKVNVSYPGGSYPLGKGDVIGICEICSEIHLLSYVTAEDTTILTYPLTSLDSLNDILQKHPDVARLFLLSCFRQINILLNRSSISELNCSELYRTLTDDIATYNTLCDRYRLPARSLEHFDKLNAFLGDDSPDIWLNGYYMGLSHILASDNYRIMVQEADLSIGMLRKGSLDFRRTYQSLEEQFHYLQQVGSFYFRESGNDLFDFYTSLYYKLGQGNEDSQIVYDLSLIHIS
;
A
#
# COMPACT_ATOMS: atom_id res chain seq x y z
N MET A 1 -5.02 22.48 25.27
CA MET A 1 -5.26 22.79 23.84
C MET A 1 -6.75 22.64 23.57
N ALA A 2 -7.38 23.56 22.82
CA ALA A 2 -8.79 23.44 22.45
C ALA A 2 -8.89 22.48 21.24
N GLY A 3 -9.88 21.58 21.26
CA GLY A 3 -10.15 20.71 20.11
C GLY A 3 -10.76 21.51 18.95
N ILE A 4 -10.36 21.19 17.74
CA ILE A 4 -10.95 21.73 16.52
C ILE A 4 -11.95 20.73 15.99
N VAL A 5 -13.19 21.17 15.74
CA VAL A 5 -14.23 20.34 15.13
C VAL A 5 -14.20 20.56 13.60
N LEU A 6 -14.11 19.47 12.87
CA LEU A 6 -14.12 19.44 11.40
C LEU A 6 -15.39 18.71 10.96
N GLU A 7 -16.12 19.30 10.00
CA GLU A 7 -17.30 18.69 9.40
C GLU A 7 -16.94 17.48 8.54
N LYS A 8 -17.89 16.57 8.35
CA LYS A 8 -17.77 15.43 7.43
C LYS A 8 -17.36 15.87 6.02
N GLY A 9 -16.46 15.14 5.38
CA GLY A 9 -15.99 15.41 4.02
C GLY A 9 -14.88 16.47 3.93
N LYS A 10 -14.43 16.99 5.08
CA LYS A 10 -13.34 17.98 5.10
C LYS A 10 -11.99 17.29 4.84
N THR A 11 -11.26 17.77 3.83
CA THR A 11 -9.86 17.38 3.61
C THR A 11 -8.97 18.04 4.68
N ILE A 12 -8.25 17.22 5.43
CA ILE A 12 -7.28 17.68 6.44
C ILE A 12 -5.93 17.90 5.76
N TYR A 13 -5.46 16.89 5.03
CA TYR A 13 -4.26 16.95 4.19
C TYR A 13 -4.48 16.16 2.90
N SER A 14 -3.82 16.62 1.84
CA SER A 14 -3.69 15.90 0.58
C SER A 14 -2.24 15.45 0.39
N TYR A 15 -2.04 14.40 -0.40
CA TYR A 15 -0.72 13.97 -0.86
C TYR A 15 0.12 15.17 -1.35
N GLY A 16 1.37 15.22 -0.97
CA GLY A 16 2.32 16.27 -1.37
C GLY A 16 2.25 17.57 -0.56
N GLN A 17 1.27 17.74 0.34
CA GLN A 17 1.25 18.92 1.22
C GLN A 17 2.35 18.87 2.28
N PRO A 18 2.90 20.03 2.70
CA PRO A 18 3.92 20.07 3.75
C PRO A 18 3.47 19.47 5.06
N MET A 19 4.35 18.70 5.70
CA MET A 19 4.14 18.13 7.02
C MET A 19 4.41 19.18 8.09
N THR A 20 3.38 19.79 8.67
CA THR A 20 3.49 20.90 9.62
C THR A 20 2.94 20.62 11.01
N ALA A 21 2.13 19.59 11.16
CA ALA A 21 1.52 19.24 12.44
C ALA A 21 1.08 17.78 12.49
N LEU A 22 0.95 17.24 13.70
CA LEU A 22 0.27 16.00 14.01
C LEU A 22 -1.13 16.30 14.56
N HIS A 23 -2.11 15.49 14.24
CA HIS A 23 -3.46 15.64 14.77
C HIS A 23 -3.94 14.37 15.45
N LEU A 24 -4.17 14.44 16.76
CA LEU A 24 -4.80 13.37 17.54
C LEU A 24 -6.32 13.44 17.35
N ILE A 25 -6.93 12.37 16.88
CA ILE A 25 -8.38 12.23 16.77
C ILE A 25 -8.94 11.94 18.15
N THR A 26 -9.74 12.85 18.70
CA THR A 26 -10.39 12.68 20.01
C THR A 26 -11.82 12.16 19.89
N ASN A 27 -12.47 12.43 18.75
CA ASN A 27 -13.79 11.92 18.40
C ASN A 27 -13.94 11.90 16.86
N GLY A 28 -14.77 10.99 16.35
CA GLY A 28 -15.04 10.88 14.92
C GLY A 28 -14.10 9.92 14.19
N LYS A 29 -14.13 9.98 12.83
CA LYS A 29 -13.37 9.12 11.94
C LYS A 29 -12.80 9.89 10.76
N VAL A 30 -11.62 9.48 10.32
CA VAL A 30 -10.91 10.01 9.16
C VAL A 30 -10.56 8.86 8.22
N ASN A 31 -10.90 8.98 6.94
CA ASN A 31 -10.43 8.07 5.91
C ASN A 31 -9.04 8.51 5.43
N VAL A 32 -8.14 7.56 5.40
CA VAL A 32 -6.79 7.71 4.88
C VAL A 32 -6.71 7.01 3.55
N SER A 33 -6.31 7.74 2.51
CA SER A 33 -6.14 7.20 1.17
C SER A 33 -4.66 7.06 0.81
N TYR A 34 -4.33 5.94 0.18
CA TYR A 34 -3.02 5.60 -0.35
C TYR A 34 -3.18 4.97 -1.76
N PRO A 35 -2.11 4.77 -2.55
CA PRO A 35 -2.21 4.11 -3.84
C PRO A 35 -2.88 2.73 -3.73
N GLY A 36 -4.00 2.54 -4.43
CA GLY A 36 -4.74 1.27 -4.45
C GLY A 36 -5.71 1.04 -3.30
N GLY A 37 -5.90 2.00 -2.35
CA GLY A 37 -6.85 1.75 -1.29
C GLY A 37 -7.04 2.85 -0.25
N SER A 38 -7.76 2.49 0.80
CA SER A 38 -7.97 3.36 1.96
C SER A 38 -8.17 2.55 3.24
N TYR A 39 -7.97 3.22 4.39
CA TYR A 39 -8.30 2.67 5.70
C TYR A 39 -8.80 3.78 6.64
N PRO A 40 -9.65 3.44 7.64
CA PRO A 40 -10.12 4.42 8.59
C PRO A 40 -9.16 4.61 9.77
N LEU A 41 -9.03 5.85 10.22
CA LEU A 41 -8.52 6.24 11.54
C LEU A 41 -9.69 6.65 12.43
N GLY A 42 -9.60 6.36 13.71
CA GLY A 42 -10.62 6.69 14.70
C GLY A 42 -10.06 7.34 15.96
N LYS A 43 -10.88 7.42 16.99
CA LYS A 43 -10.49 7.98 18.29
C LYS A 43 -9.19 7.34 18.82
N GLY A 44 -8.23 8.16 19.19
CA GLY A 44 -6.91 7.74 19.68
C GLY A 44 -5.85 7.59 18.60
N ASP A 45 -6.22 7.68 17.33
CA ASP A 45 -5.26 7.69 16.23
C ASP A 45 -4.70 9.08 15.96
N VAL A 46 -3.51 9.08 15.36
CA VAL A 46 -2.77 10.31 15.07
C VAL A 46 -2.50 10.41 13.58
N ILE A 47 -3.03 11.45 12.98
CA ILE A 47 -2.80 11.82 11.58
C ILE A 47 -1.37 12.33 11.45
N GLY A 48 -0.65 11.84 10.42
CA GLY A 48 0.71 12.25 10.09
C GLY A 48 1.81 11.54 10.89
N ILE A 49 1.49 10.72 11.91
CA ILE A 49 2.50 10.11 12.78
C ILE A 49 3.49 9.19 12.06
N CYS A 50 3.05 8.50 11.01
CA CYS A 50 3.91 7.65 10.20
C CYS A 50 4.78 8.45 9.22
N GLU A 51 4.52 9.73 9.05
CA GLU A 51 5.16 10.60 8.06
C GLU A 51 6.15 11.59 8.67
N ILE A 52 6.44 11.49 9.99
CA ILE A 52 7.29 12.45 10.74
C ILE A 52 8.71 12.59 10.21
N CYS A 53 9.20 11.64 9.44
CA CYS A 53 10.49 11.70 8.74
C CYS A 53 10.37 12.14 7.28
N SER A 54 9.18 12.54 6.84
CA SER A 54 8.91 13.05 5.50
C SER A 54 8.67 14.55 5.56
N GLU A 55 9.10 15.29 4.54
CA GLU A 55 8.84 16.73 4.43
C GLU A 55 7.40 17.03 4.01
N ILE A 56 6.76 16.04 3.38
CA ILE A 56 5.40 16.12 2.84
C ILE A 56 4.57 14.94 3.30
N HIS A 57 3.24 15.09 3.26
CA HIS A 57 2.31 13.99 3.45
C HIS A 57 2.33 13.02 2.27
N LEU A 58 2.53 11.73 2.53
CA LEU A 58 2.45 10.64 1.56
C LEU A 58 1.01 10.12 1.40
N LEU A 59 0.15 10.46 2.34
CA LEU A 59 -1.25 10.04 2.42
C LEU A 59 -2.18 11.23 2.29
N SER A 60 -3.43 10.95 1.90
CA SER A 60 -4.52 11.95 1.95
C SER A 60 -5.50 11.60 3.05
N TYR A 61 -5.95 12.62 3.79
CA TYR A 61 -6.80 12.48 4.98
C TYR A 61 -8.09 13.28 4.82
N VAL A 62 -9.23 12.59 4.88
CA VAL A 62 -10.56 13.19 4.73
C VAL A 62 -11.48 12.73 5.87
N THR A 63 -12.17 13.64 6.52
CA THR A 63 -13.13 13.30 7.59
C THR A 63 -14.27 12.45 7.03
N ALA A 64 -14.52 11.28 7.63
CA ALA A 64 -15.63 10.39 7.27
C ALA A 64 -16.94 10.75 7.98
N GLU A 65 -16.83 11.43 9.11
CA GLU A 65 -17.90 11.97 9.94
C GLU A 65 -17.41 13.24 10.65
N ASP A 66 -18.26 13.96 11.37
CA ASP A 66 -17.84 15.11 12.16
C ASP A 66 -16.77 14.68 13.15
N THR A 67 -15.61 15.30 13.06
CA THR A 67 -14.40 14.83 13.72
C THR A 67 -13.76 15.93 14.55
N THR A 68 -13.41 15.61 15.80
CA THR A 68 -12.68 16.50 16.68
C THR A 68 -11.22 16.08 16.77
N ILE A 69 -10.33 17.03 16.54
CA ILE A 69 -8.87 16.81 16.56
C ILE A 69 -8.17 17.74 17.53
N LEU A 70 -7.08 17.26 18.13
CA LEU A 70 -6.10 18.08 18.85
C LEU A 70 -4.84 18.21 17.97
N THR A 71 -4.39 19.44 17.77
CA THR A 71 -3.24 19.74 16.89
C THR A 71 -1.97 19.93 17.69
N TYR A 72 -0.92 19.22 17.28
CA TYR A 72 0.44 19.34 17.80
C TYR A 72 1.34 19.86 16.68
N PRO A 73 1.75 21.13 16.71
CA PRO A 73 2.68 21.67 15.71
C PRO A 73 3.99 20.88 15.67
N LEU A 74 4.43 20.51 14.47
CA LEU A 74 5.66 19.77 14.24
C LEU A 74 6.60 20.66 13.41
N THR A 75 7.54 21.32 14.08
CA THR A 75 8.56 22.15 13.42
C THR A 75 9.88 21.40 13.22
N SER A 76 10.11 20.39 14.05
CA SER A 76 11.27 19.48 14.00
C SER A 76 10.99 18.23 14.83
N LEU A 77 11.85 17.20 14.74
CA LEU A 77 11.81 16.06 15.65
C LEU A 77 12.08 16.46 17.12
N ASP A 78 12.83 17.53 17.34
CA ASP A 78 13.07 18.06 18.71
C ASP A 78 11.78 18.60 19.32
N SER A 79 10.92 19.25 18.53
CA SER A 79 9.60 19.70 19.01
C SER A 79 8.70 18.53 19.45
N LEU A 80 8.83 17.38 18.77
CA LEU A 80 8.15 16.17 19.17
C LEU A 80 8.71 15.61 20.49
N ASN A 81 10.02 15.65 20.67
CA ASN A 81 10.68 15.25 21.93
C ASN A 81 10.12 16.02 23.12
N ASP A 82 10.01 17.33 23.00
CA ASP A 82 9.42 18.18 24.04
C ASP A 82 7.98 17.81 24.41
N ILE A 83 7.20 17.39 23.43
CA ILE A 83 5.81 16.93 23.66
C ILE A 83 5.82 15.62 24.43
N LEU A 84 6.64 14.65 24.03
CA LEU A 84 6.69 13.32 24.61
C LEU A 84 7.25 13.32 26.03
N GLN A 85 8.27 14.14 26.31
CA GLN A 85 8.81 14.33 27.67
C GLN A 85 7.78 14.87 28.66
N LYS A 86 6.96 15.83 28.20
CA LYS A 86 5.94 16.47 29.06
C LYS A 86 4.70 15.59 29.25
N HIS A 87 4.42 14.68 28.32
CA HIS A 87 3.18 13.91 28.26
C HIS A 87 3.42 12.44 27.88
N PRO A 88 3.89 11.56 28.80
CA PRO A 88 4.16 10.14 28.50
C PRO A 88 2.95 9.37 27.98
N ASP A 89 1.73 9.72 28.41
CA ASP A 89 0.50 9.10 27.89
C ASP A 89 0.27 9.43 26.42
N VAL A 90 0.68 10.62 25.97
CA VAL A 90 0.65 11.00 24.54
C VAL A 90 1.66 10.17 23.77
N ALA A 91 2.85 9.90 24.33
CA ALA A 91 3.85 9.03 23.73
C ALA A 91 3.28 7.63 23.43
N ARG A 92 2.55 7.05 24.37
CA ARG A 92 1.87 5.77 24.19
C ARG A 92 0.89 5.80 23.00
N LEU A 93 0.03 6.83 22.94
CA LEU A 93 -0.95 6.98 21.87
C LEU A 93 -0.26 7.14 20.50
N PHE A 94 0.80 7.92 20.44
CA PHE A 94 1.56 8.16 19.20
C PHE A 94 2.20 6.86 18.69
N LEU A 95 2.85 6.11 19.58
CA LEU A 95 3.45 4.81 19.23
C LEU A 95 2.40 3.79 18.79
N LEU A 96 1.30 3.65 19.55
CA LEU A 96 0.22 2.73 19.18
C LEU A 96 -0.38 3.07 17.82
N SER A 97 -0.66 4.35 17.58
CA SER A 97 -1.21 4.80 16.30
C SER A 97 -0.22 4.57 15.15
N CYS A 98 1.07 4.87 15.37
CA CYS A 98 2.12 4.64 14.38
C CYS A 98 2.22 3.15 14.00
N PHE A 99 2.37 2.27 15.00
CA PHE A 99 2.55 0.84 14.74
C PHE A 99 1.32 0.18 14.13
N ARG A 100 0.12 0.63 14.52
CA ARG A 100 -1.13 0.17 13.90
C ARG A 100 -1.20 0.55 12.42
N GLN A 101 -0.89 1.77 12.08
CA GLN A 101 -0.90 2.24 10.68
C GLN A 101 0.16 1.53 9.84
N ILE A 102 1.36 1.30 10.39
CA ILE A 102 2.41 0.51 9.74
C ILE A 102 1.91 -0.91 9.47
N ASN A 103 1.31 -1.59 10.46
CA ASN A 103 0.79 -2.94 10.28
C ASN A 103 -0.30 -3.02 9.22
N ILE A 104 -1.18 -2.00 9.13
CA ILE A 104 -2.19 -1.93 8.06
C ILE A 104 -1.49 -1.87 6.70
N LEU A 105 -0.48 -1.03 6.54
CA LEU A 105 0.22 -0.86 5.28
C LEU A 105 1.04 -2.10 4.90
N LEU A 106 1.74 -2.73 5.87
CA LEU A 106 2.47 -3.99 5.68
C LEU A 106 1.55 -5.12 5.20
N ASN A 107 0.38 -5.27 5.82
CA ASN A 107 -0.60 -6.25 5.37
C ASN A 107 -1.10 -5.97 3.95
N ARG A 108 -1.24 -4.70 3.57
CA ARG A 108 -1.64 -4.33 2.21
C ARG A 108 -0.53 -4.57 1.20
N SER A 109 0.71 -4.30 1.56
CA SER A 109 1.90 -4.63 0.75
C SER A 109 1.98 -6.13 0.49
N SER A 110 1.84 -6.96 1.52
CA SER A 110 1.85 -8.42 1.37
C SER A 110 0.73 -8.95 0.46
N ILE A 111 -0.48 -8.38 0.54
CA ILE A 111 -1.58 -8.74 -0.37
C ILE A 111 -1.24 -8.31 -1.80
N SER A 112 -0.67 -7.12 -1.99
CA SER A 112 -0.27 -6.62 -3.30
C SER A 112 0.84 -7.45 -3.91
N GLU A 113 1.82 -7.91 -3.13
CA GLU A 113 2.87 -8.85 -3.56
C GLU A 113 2.29 -10.17 -4.04
N LEU A 114 1.33 -10.73 -3.30
CA LEU A 114 0.62 -11.95 -3.72
C LEU A 114 -0.11 -11.74 -5.05
N ASN A 115 -0.78 -10.60 -5.23
CA ASN A 115 -1.45 -10.28 -6.49
C ASN A 115 -0.46 -10.13 -7.65
N CYS A 116 0.71 -9.50 -7.43
CA CYS A 116 1.78 -9.42 -8.42
C CYS A 116 2.30 -10.82 -8.79
N SER A 117 2.51 -11.68 -7.79
CA SER A 117 2.95 -13.06 -7.96
C SER A 117 1.96 -13.88 -8.79
N GLU A 118 0.68 -13.81 -8.43
CA GLU A 118 -0.38 -14.54 -9.12
C GLU A 118 -0.50 -14.08 -10.57
N LEU A 119 -0.52 -12.76 -10.80
CA LEU A 119 -0.58 -12.19 -12.14
C LEU A 119 0.64 -12.62 -12.98
N TYR A 120 1.85 -12.55 -12.40
CA TYR A 120 3.07 -12.97 -13.09
C TYR A 120 3.00 -14.45 -13.52
N ARG A 121 2.61 -15.35 -12.60
CA ARG A 121 2.48 -16.77 -12.89
C ARG A 121 1.46 -17.02 -13.99
N THR A 122 0.27 -16.44 -13.88
CA THR A 122 -0.81 -16.61 -14.87
C THR A 122 -0.34 -16.15 -16.24
N LEU A 123 0.25 -14.97 -16.34
CA LEU A 123 0.75 -14.45 -17.63
C LEU A 123 1.90 -15.28 -18.19
N THR A 124 2.77 -15.83 -17.34
CA THR A 124 3.86 -16.73 -17.79
C THR A 124 3.31 -17.99 -18.44
N ASP A 125 2.32 -18.63 -17.79
CA ASP A 125 1.68 -19.84 -18.30
C ASP A 125 0.92 -19.55 -19.61
N ASP A 126 0.19 -18.45 -19.66
CA ASP A 126 -0.56 -18.03 -20.84
C ASP A 126 0.35 -17.70 -22.03
N ILE A 127 1.47 -17.00 -21.80
CA ILE A 127 2.44 -16.69 -22.83
C ILE A 127 3.12 -17.97 -23.35
N ALA A 128 3.48 -18.90 -22.47
CA ALA A 128 4.06 -20.18 -22.87
C ALA A 128 3.10 -20.96 -23.77
N THR A 129 1.83 -21.00 -23.39
CA THR A 129 0.75 -21.62 -24.18
C THR A 129 0.59 -20.95 -25.54
N TYR A 130 0.52 -19.61 -25.53
CA TYR A 130 0.41 -18.81 -26.75
C TYR A 130 1.62 -19.04 -27.69
N ASN A 131 2.85 -19.01 -27.18
CA ASN A 131 4.04 -19.24 -27.97
C ASN A 131 4.06 -20.66 -28.58
N THR A 132 3.55 -21.67 -27.86
CA THR A 132 3.37 -23.03 -28.39
C THR A 132 2.44 -23.04 -29.59
N LEU A 133 1.33 -22.27 -29.54
CA LEU A 133 0.43 -22.10 -30.68
C LEU A 133 1.10 -21.33 -31.84
N CYS A 134 1.85 -20.27 -31.53
CA CYS A 134 2.63 -19.54 -32.53
C CYS A 134 3.60 -20.45 -33.29
N ASP A 135 4.32 -21.32 -32.56
CA ASP A 135 5.24 -22.29 -33.19
C ASP A 135 4.49 -23.26 -34.10
N ARG A 136 3.33 -23.78 -33.64
CA ARG A 136 2.49 -24.70 -34.43
C ARG A 136 2.02 -24.07 -35.73
N TYR A 137 1.61 -22.79 -35.70
CA TYR A 137 1.07 -22.09 -36.87
C TYR A 137 2.09 -21.18 -37.55
N ARG A 138 3.38 -21.28 -37.18
CA ARG A 138 4.49 -20.47 -37.74
C ARG A 138 4.26 -18.95 -37.61
N LEU A 139 3.64 -18.53 -36.54
CA LEU A 139 3.48 -17.12 -36.16
C LEU A 139 4.68 -16.63 -35.34
N PRO A 140 5.04 -15.35 -35.41
CA PRO A 140 6.13 -14.83 -34.61
C PRO A 140 5.75 -14.84 -33.13
N ALA A 141 6.50 -15.59 -32.32
CA ALA A 141 6.37 -15.53 -30.85
C ALA A 141 6.72 -14.13 -30.35
N ARG A 142 6.10 -13.71 -29.25
CA ARG A 142 6.39 -12.44 -28.59
C ARG A 142 6.70 -12.63 -27.10
N SER A 143 7.66 -11.85 -26.64
CA SER A 143 7.86 -11.56 -25.22
C SER A 143 7.05 -10.32 -24.83
N LEU A 144 6.59 -10.28 -23.60
CA LEU A 144 5.90 -9.14 -23.04
C LEU A 144 6.91 -8.26 -22.29
N GLU A 145 7.33 -7.16 -22.91
CA GLU A 145 8.16 -6.17 -22.24
C GLU A 145 7.44 -5.68 -20.98
N HIS A 146 8.16 -5.43 -19.92
CA HIS A 146 7.68 -4.88 -18.64
C HIS A 146 6.99 -5.85 -17.66
N PHE A 147 6.50 -7.02 -18.07
CA PHE A 147 5.89 -7.93 -17.13
C PHE A 147 6.92 -8.62 -16.20
N ASP A 148 8.17 -8.77 -16.65
CA ASP A 148 9.28 -9.29 -15.83
C ASP A 148 9.52 -8.45 -14.56
N LYS A 149 9.09 -7.19 -14.55
CA LYS A 149 9.17 -6.34 -13.36
C LYS A 149 8.26 -6.83 -12.22
N LEU A 150 7.19 -7.52 -12.52
CA LEU A 150 6.37 -8.19 -11.50
C LEU A 150 7.16 -9.27 -10.76
N ASN A 151 8.10 -9.94 -11.46
CA ASN A 151 8.97 -10.94 -10.85
C ASN A 151 9.92 -10.34 -9.79
N ALA A 152 10.26 -9.07 -9.89
CA ALA A 152 11.11 -8.39 -8.92
C ALA A 152 10.45 -8.27 -7.52
N PHE A 153 9.13 -8.39 -7.44
CA PHE A 153 8.39 -8.38 -6.17
C PHE A 153 8.27 -9.78 -5.55
N LEU A 154 8.73 -10.84 -6.23
CA LEU A 154 8.63 -12.24 -5.79
C LEU A 154 9.87 -12.66 -4.99
N GLY A 155 10.33 -11.86 -4.04
CA GLY A 155 11.45 -12.25 -3.18
C GLY A 155 11.05 -13.35 -2.19
N ASP A 156 11.88 -14.40 -2.06
CA ASP A 156 11.70 -15.48 -1.06
C ASP A 156 11.73 -14.99 0.40
N ASP A 157 12.29 -13.80 0.64
CA ASP A 157 12.38 -13.14 1.95
C ASP A 157 11.64 -11.80 1.90
N SER A 158 10.31 -11.83 1.97
CA SER A 158 9.57 -10.59 2.16
C SER A 158 9.92 -9.98 3.54
N PRO A 159 10.65 -8.84 3.58
CA PRO A 159 10.98 -8.19 4.84
C PRO A 159 9.73 -7.77 5.61
N ASP A 160 8.60 -7.69 4.93
CA ASP A 160 7.32 -7.24 5.46
C ASP A 160 6.71 -8.24 6.45
N ILE A 161 6.93 -9.55 6.28
CA ILE A 161 6.45 -10.57 7.24
C ILE A 161 7.13 -10.38 8.59
N TRP A 162 8.44 -10.21 8.60
CA TRP A 162 9.20 -9.99 9.83
C TRP A 162 8.83 -8.65 10.47
N LEU A 163 8.74 -7.58 9.69
CA LEU A 163 8.35 -6.26 10.16
C LEU A 163 6.93 -6.26 10.75
N ASN A 164 5.99 -6.96 10.14
CA ASN A 164 4.62 -7.08 10.66
C ASN A 164 4.63 -7.73 12.05
N GLY A 165 5.33 -8.87 12.22
CA GLY A 165 5.51 -9.52 13.52
C GLY A 165 6.15 -8.61 14.55
N TYR A 166 7.17 -7.85 14.16
CA TYR A 166 7.86 -6.89 15.02
C TYR A 166 6.91 -5.79 15.55
N TYR A 167 6.18 -5.10 14.65
CA TYR A 167 5.26 -4.03 15.07
C TYR A 167 4.03 -4.55 15.81
N MET A 168 3.56 -5.75 15.51
CA MET A 168 2.52 -6.41 16.31
C MET A 168 3.01 -6.69 17.73
N GLY A 169 4.21 -7.21 17.89
CA GLY A 169 4.83 -7.45 19.20
C GLY A 169 4.96 -6.17 20.02
N LEU A 170 5.46 -5.09 19.40
CA LEU A 170 5.55 -3.78 20.06
C LEU A 170 4.17 -3.24 20.47
N SER A 171 3.15 -3.39 19.61
CA SER A 171 1.78 -2.98 19.90
C SER A 171 1.20 -3.74 21.10
N HIS A 172 1.49 -5.04 21.23
CA HIS A 172 1.08 -5.84 22.38
C HIS A 172 1.71 -5.35 23.68
N ILE A 173 3.03 -5.02 23.67
CA ILE A 173 3.70 -4.45 24.84
C ILE A 173 3.06 -3.11 25.22
N LEU A 174 2.81 -2.23 24.26
CA LEU A 174 2.16 -0.93 24.51
C LEU A 174 0.72 -1.06 25.00
N ALA A 175 0.01 -2.11 24.63
CA ALA A 175 -1.34 -2.40 25.11
C ALA A 175 -1.37 -3.00 26.51
N SER A 176 -0.26 -3.60 27.00
CA SER A 176 -0.12 -4.21 28.31
C SER A 176 0.20 -3.19 29.39
N ASP A 177 0.21 -3.62 30.66
CA ASP A 177 0.62 -2.80 31.81
C ASP A 177 2.13 -2.45 31.77
N ASN A 178 2.91 -3.17 30.98
CA ASN A 178 4.35 -2.95 30.81
C ASN A 178 4.69 -1.81 29.84
N TYR A 179 3.69 -1.12 29.26
CA TYR A 179 3.92 -0.02 28.30
C TYR A 179 4.86 1.07 28.83
N ARG A 180 4.87 1.28 30.15
CA ARG A 180 5.69 2.32 30.81
C ARG A 180 7.18 2.15 30.51
N ILE A 181 7.67 0.93 30.36
CA ILE A 181 9.07 0.64 30.01
C ILE A 181 9.44 1.27 28.67
N MET A 182 8.51 1.24 27.71
CA MET A 182 8.75 1.78 26.35
C MET A 182 8.60 3.30 26.25
N VAL A 183 7.84 3.93 27.14
CA VAL A 183 7.55 5.39 27.09
C VAL A 183 8.23 6.17 28.21
N GLN A 184 8.99 5.47 29.08
CA GLN A 184 9.68 6.09 30.20
C GLN A 184 10.76 7.07 29.75
N GLU A 185 11.45 6.74 28.66
CA GLU A 185 12.49 7.57 28.05
C GLU A 185 11.95 8.16 26.73
N ALA A 186 11.88 9.48 26.64
CA ALA A 186 11.38 10.15 25.43
C ALA A 186 12.25 9.86 24.22
N ASP A 187 13.57 9.78 24.39
CA ASP A 187 14.51 9.45 23.31
C ASP A 187 14.24 8.06 22.73
N LEU A 188 13.87 7.07 23.57
CA LEU A 188 13.49 5.75 23.11
C LEU A 188 12.20 5.81 22.28
N SER A 189 11.19 6.55 22.77
CA SER A 189 9.92 6.74 22.05
C SER A 189 10.13 7.40 20.69
N ILE A 190 10.98 8.43 20.62
CA ILE A 190 11.34 9.10 19.35
C ILE A 190 12.10 8.16 18.43
N GLY A 191 13.06 7.40 18.96
CA GLY A 191 13.78 6.41 18.18
C GLY A 191 12.85 5.38 17.52
N MET A 192 11.86 4.89 18.26
CA MET A 192 10.84 3.97 17.75
C MET A 192 9.91 4.62 16.71
N LEU A 193 9.46 5.84 16.94
CA LEU A 193 8.64 6.60 15.97
C LEU A 193 9.42 6.88 14.69
N ARG A 194 10.70 7.28 14.81
CA ARG A 194 11.58 7.52 13.67
C ARG A 194 11.79 6.25 12.84
N LYS A 195 12.11 5.13 13.51
CA LYS A 195 12.23 3.83 12.83
C LYS A 195 10.93 3.47 12.12
N GLY A 196 9.80 3.58 12.81
CA GLY A 196 8.48 3.31 12.26
C GLY A 196 8.18 4.16 11.03
N SER A 197 8.48 5.45 11.06
CA SER A 197 8.28 6.34 9.91
C SER A 197 9.15 5.97 8.71
N LEU A 198 10.38 5.53 8.93
CA LEU A 198 11.27 5.08 7.85
C LEU A 198 10.78 3.75 7.23
N ASP A 199 10.37 2.81 8.06
CA ASP A 199 9.82 1.53 7.59
C ASP A 199 8.49 1.75 6.85
N PHE A 200 7.62 2.62 7.38
CA PHE A 200 6.38 3.03 6.71
C PHE A 200 6.64 3.61 5.32
N ARG A 201 7.58 4.53 5.20
CA ARG A 201 7.95 5.14 3.92
C ARG A 201 8.43 4.10 2.91
N ARG A 202 9.28 3.15 3.36
CA ARG A 202 9.77 2.06 2.49
C ARG A 202 8.61 1.19 2.00
N THR A 203 7.73 0.75 2.91
CA THR A 203 6.56 -0.07 2.58
C THR A 203 5.60 0.67 1.66
N TYR A 204 5.40 1.97 1.89
CA TYR A 204 4.59 2.82 1.02
C TYR A 204 5.14 2.88 -0.41
N GLN A 205 6.44 3.10 -0.57
CA GLN A 205 7.10 3.15 -1.87
C GLN A 205 6.98 1.81 -2.61
N SER A 206 7.22 0.70 -1.92
CA SER A 206 7.04 -0.65 -2.51
C SER A 206 5.59 -0.88 -2.95
N LEU A 207 4.61 -0.53 -2.12
CA LEU A 207 3.20 -0.65 -2.46
C LEU A 207 2.79 0.23 -3.65
N GLU A 208 3.32 1.45 -3.74
CA GLU A 208 3.09 2.37 -4.86
C GLU A 208 3.63 1.79 -6.16
N GLU A 209 4.84 1.21 -6.16
CA GLU A 209 5.44 0.54 -7.30
C GLU A 209 4.64 -0.69 -7.72
N GLN A 210 4.28 -1.57 -6.79
CA GLN A 210 3.44 -2.75 -7.05
C GLN A 210 2.11 -2.36 -7.68
N PHE A 211 1.44 -1.37 -7.11
CA PHE A 211 0.18 -0.87 -7.63
C PHE A 211 0.30 -0.30 -9.05
N HIS A 212 1.37 0.45 -9.29
CA HIS A 212 1.65 1.00 -10.62
C HIS A 212 1.84 -0.12 -11.66
N TYR A 213 2.60 -1.17 -11.35
CA TYR A 213 2.79 -2.30 -12.26
C TYR A 213 1.53 -3.12 -12.45
N LEU A 214 0.77 -3.39 -11.39
CA LEU A 214 -0.52 -4.06 -11.52
C LEU A 214 -1.48 -3.31 -12.44
N GLN A 215 -1.52 -1.97 -12.34
CA GLN A 215 -2.32 -1.16 -13.24
C GLN A 215 -1.79 -1.18 -14.67
N GLN A 216 -0.48 -1.01 -14.87
CA GLN A 216 0.12 -1.00 -16.21
C GLN A 216 -0.09 -2.34 -16.92
N VAL A 217 0.21 -3.45 -16.26
CA VAL A 217 0.05 -4.78 -16.82
C VAL A 217 -1.43 -5.07 -17.04
N GLY A 218 -2.29 -4.79 -16.05
CA GLY A 218 -3.73 -4.97 -16.17
C GLY A 218 -4.34 -4.16 -17.32
N SER A 219 -4.03 -2.87 -17.44
CA SER A 219 -4.55 -2.03 -18.52
C SER A 219 -4.03 -2.42 -19.91
N PHE A 220 -2.86 -3.03 -19.98
CA PHE A 220 -2.26 -3.47 -21.23
C PHE A 220 -2.82 -4.82 -21.70
N TYR A 221 -3.04 -5.76 -20.79
CA TYR A 221 -3.44 -7.14 -21.11
C TYR A 221 -4.90 -7.43 -20.87
N PHE A 222 -5.51 -6.80 -19.88
CA PHE A 222 -6.93 -6.95 -19.58
C PHE A 222 -7.63 -5.66 -20.00
N ARG A 223 -8.52 -5.73 -20.99
CA ARG A 223 -9.35 -4.58 -21.35
C ARG A 223 -10.22 -4.17 -20.17
N GLU A 224 -10.57 -2.89 -20.09
CA GLU A 224 -11.43 -2.29 -19.04
C GLU A 224 -12.74 -3.05 -18.78
N SER A 225 -13.20 -3.88 -19.72
CA SER A 225 -14.48 -4.59 -19.65
C SER A 225 -14.42 -6.03 -19.15
N GLY A 226 -13.28 -6.60 -18.83
CA GLY A 226 -13.33 -7.98 -18.38
C GLY A 226 -12.01 -8.67 -18.19
N ASN A 227 -11.89 -9.40 -17.09
CA ASN A 227 -10.90 -10.41 -16.83
C ASN A 227 -11.17 -11.67 -17.67
N ASP A 228 -11.58 -11.50 -18.95
CA ASP A 228 -11.85 -12.64 -19.79
C ASP A 228 -10.57 -13.00 -20.56
N LEU A 229 -10.00 -14.11 -20.22
CA LEU A 229 -8.82 -14.67 -20.88
C LEU A 229 -9.06 -14.82 -22.40
N PHE A 230 -10.31 -15.09 -22.79
CA PHE A 230 -10.70 -15.13 -24.20
C PHE A 230 -10.46 -13.79 -24.90
N ASP A 231 -10.85 -12.69 -24.28
CA ASP A 231 -10.60 -11.34 -24.81
C ASP A 231 -9.10 -11.03 -24.87
N PHE A 232 -8.34 -11.52 -23.92
CA PHE A 232 -6.88 -11.42 -23.89
C PHE A 232 -6.26 -12.14 -25.08
N TYR A 233 -6.57 -13.43 -25.30
CA TYR A 233 -6.05 -14.21 -26.42
C TYR A 233 -6.53 -13.67 -27.77
N THR A 234 -7.79 -13.28 -27.86
CA THR A 234 -8.33 -12.66 -29.07
C THR A 234 -7.63 -11.33 -29.36
N SER A 235 -7.37 -10.53 -28.36
CA SER A 235 -6.63 -9.27 -28.49
C SER A 235 -5.18 -9.49 -28.90
N LEU A 236 -4.49 -10.50 -28.33
CA LEU A 236 -3.17 -10.90 -28.77
C LEU A 236 -3.17 -11.41 -30.21
N TYR A 237 -4.13 -12.25 -30.55
CA TYR A 237 -4.31 -12.77 -31.90
C TYR A 237 -4.47 -11.63 -32.92
N TYR A 238 -5.36 -10.69 -32.68
CA TYR A 238 -5.57 -9.55 -33.59
C TYR A 238 -4.36 -8.62 -33.67
N LYS A 239 -3.65 -8.41 -32.59
CA LYS A 239 -2.42 -7.60 -32.59
C LYS A 239 -1.25 -8.26 -33.29
N LEU A 240 -1.18 -9.61 -33.29
CA LEU A 240 -0.10 -10.38 -33.89
C LEU A 240 -0.35 -10.76 -35.34
N GLY A 241 -1.60 -10.97 -35.67
CA GLY A 241 -2.04 -11.53 -36.93
C GLY A 241 -2.84 -10.59 -37.82
N GLN A 242 -2.46 -9.31 -37.95
CA GLN A 242 -3.15 -8.46 -38.90
C GLN A 242 -3.27 -9.17 -40.27
N GLY A 243 -4.40 -9.82 -40.49
CA GLY A 243 -4.75 -10.42 -41.74
C GLY A 243 -4.70 -11.96 -41.86
N ASN A 244 -4.40 -12.70 -40.83
CA ASN A 244 -4.51 -14.16 -40.87
C ASN A 244 -5.84 -14.59 -40.20
N GLU A 245 -6.87 -14.78 -41.02
CA GLU A 245 -8.17 -15.33 -40.63
C GLU A 245 -8.11 -16.85 -40.48
N ASP A 246 -7.12 -17.37 -39.75
CA ASP A 246 -7.10 -18.80 -39.47
C ASP A 246 -8.06 -19.14 -38.35
N SER A 247 -9.26 -19.57 -38.76
CA SER A 247 -10.33 -19.97 -37.84
C SER A 247 -9.92 -21.08 -36.86
N GLN A 248 -8.88 -21.87 -37.21
CA GLN A 248 -8.39 -22.93 -36.36
C GLN A 248 -7.60 -22.39 -35.16
N ILE A 249 -6.85 -21.30 -35.34
CA ILE A 249 -6.14 -20.65 -34.24
C ILE A 249 -7.14 -20.11 -33.21
N VAL A 250 -8.21 -19.44 -33.70
CA VAL A 250 -9.26 -18.93 -32.82
C VAL A 250 -9.95 -20.05 -32.07
N TYR A 251 -10.20 -21.18 -32.73
CA TYR A 251 -10.80 -22.35 -32.11
C TYR A 251 -9.87 -22.97 -31.06
N ASP A 252 -8.59 -23.17 -31.36
CA ASP A 252 -7.60 -23.68 -30.42
C ASP A 252 -7.44 -22.76 -29.20
N LEU A 253 -7.44 -21.46 -29.39
CA LEU A 253 -7.43 -20.47 -28.31
C LEU A 253 -8.68 -20.55 -27.43
N SER A 254 -9.87 -20.79 -28.02
CA SER A 254 -11.11 -20.91 -27.26
C SER A 254 -11.19 -22.19 -26.41
N LEU A 255 -10.54 -23.29 -26.84
CA LEU A 255 -10.52 -24.55 -26.10
C LEU A 255 -9.63 -24.50 -24.84
N ILE A 256 -8.62 -23.65 -24.83
CA ILE A 256 -7.76 -23.45 -23.66
C ILE A 256 -8.54 -22.87 -22.48
N HIS A 257 -9.64 -22.18 -22.74
CA HIS A 257 -10.52 -21.58 -21.74
C HIS A 257 -11.56 -22.52 -21.13
N ILE A 258 -11.79 -23.66 -21.73
CA ILE A 258 -12.87 -24.60 -21.33
C ILE A 258 -12.30 -25.75 -20.52
N SER A 259 -10.99 -25.92 -20.47
CA SER A 259 -10.27 -26.95 -19.72
C SER A 259 -9.67 -26.45 -18.43
#